data_e7b82ac53ab3579ca24ca480eddf9bb3
#
_entry.id   e7b82ac53ab3579ca24ca480eddf9bb3
#
_cell.length_a   1.000
_cell.length_b   1.000
_cell.length_c   1.000
_cell.angle_alpha   90.00
_cell.angle_beta   90.00
_cell.angle_gamma   90.00
#
_symmetry.space_group_name_H-M   'P 1'
#
loop_
_entity.id
_entity.type
_entity.pdbx_description
1 polymer ?
#
loop_
_entity_poly.entity_id
_entity_poly.type
_entity_poly.pdbx_seq_one_letter_code
_entity_poly.pdbx_strand_id
1 'polypeptide(L)'
;MSTKTLETRVAEAMTPTVVHCRPDTSLRDVARLMTTRGIHAVYVFGDVLDEDEPPALWGLVTDLDLVAAWPVLDERSAGGTAVTPLVMVPSNEPLGRAAQLMAESGTAHLAVTDPLTGSPVGVLSTLDIARVIADGSDLDVA
;
A
#
# COMPACT_ATOMS: atom_id res chain seq x y z
N MET A 1 12.84 14.10 18.29
CA MET A 1 12.76 13.62 16.92
C MET A 1 12.92 14.77 15.94
N SER A 2 13.64 14.54 14.90
CA SER A 2 13.87 15.59 13.93
C SER A 2 12.61 15.93 13.15
N THR A 3 12.29 17.21 13.01
CA THR A 3 11.20 17.64 12.14
C THR A 3 11.50 17.31 10.69
N LYS A 4 12.80 17.21 10.32
CA LYS A 4 13.22 16.87 8.97
C LYS A 4 12.72 15.50 8.54
N THR A 5 12.67 14.53 9.44
CA THR A 5 12.14 13.21 9.16
C THR A 5 10.66 13.29 8.78
N LEU A 6 9.89 14.13 9.47
CA LEU A 6 8.47 14.29 9.20
C LEU A 6 8.19 15.10 7.95
N GLU A 7 9.15 15.92 7.52
CA GLU A 7 9.03 16.72 6.31
C GLU A 7 9.42 15.96 5.05
N THR A 8 10.04 14.79 5.20
CA THR A 8 10.29 13.90 4.07
C THR A 8 8.97 13.63 3.36
N ARG A 9 8.97 13.67 2.05
CA ARG A 9 7.75 13.41 1.29
C ARG A 9 7.46 11.92 1.21
N VAL A 10 6.20 11.56 1.12
CA VAL A 10 5.77 10.18 0.95
C VAL A 10 6.49 9.53 -0.23
N ALA A 11 6.62 10.25 -1.35
CA ALA A 11 7.30 9.74 -2.55
C ALA A 11 8.75 9.29 -2.30
N GLU A 12 9.42 9.91 -1.32
CA GLU A 12 10.82 9.57 -1.03
C GLU A 12 10.94 8.31 -0.17
N ALA A 13 9.90 7.97 0.57
CA ALA A 13 9.91 6.83 1.50
C ALA A 13 9.20 5.60 0.94
N MET A 14 8.24 5.79 0.04
CA MET A 14 7.41 4.70 -0.48
C MET A 14 8.19 3.68 -1.29
N THR A 15 7.61 2.49 -1.44
CA THR A 15 8.05 1.52 -2.44
C THR A 15 7.32 1.86 -3.73
N PRO A 16 8.03 2.28 -4.78
CA PRO A 16 7.40 2.76 -6.02
C PRO A 16 7.00 1.59 -6.93
N THR A 17 6.22 0.67 -6.41
CA THR A 17 5.83 -0.52 -7.15
C THR A 17 4.32 -0.61 -7.15
N VAL A 18 3.75 -0.79 -8.34
CA VAL A 18 2.32 -0.98 -8.50
C VAL A 18 2.11 -2.35 -9.12
N VAL A 19 2.25 -3.38 -8.31
CA VAL A 19 1.91 -4.74 -8.72
C VAL A 19 0.43 -4.93 -8.44
N HIS A 20 -0.30 -5.41 -9.43
CA HIS A 20 -1.75 -5.51 -9.33
C HIS A 20 -2.26 -6.85 -9.83
N CYS A 21 -3.48 -7.16 -9.45
CA CYS A 21 -4.22 -8.33 -9.93
C CYS A 21 -5.68 -7.97 -10.14
N ARG A 22 -6.44 -8.91 -10.62
CA ARG A 22 -7.89 -8.76 -10.83
C ARG A 22 -8.64 -9.20 -9.58
N PRO A 23 -9.90 -8.77 -9.41
CA PRO A 23 -10.70 -9.20 -8.26
C PRO A 23 -10.91 -10.71 -8.16
N ASP A 24 -10.91 -11.42 -9.29
CA ASP A 24 -11.11 -12.87 -9.32
C ASP A 24 -9.81 -13.66 -9.15
N THR A 25 -8.68 -13.02 -9.00
CA THR A 25 -7.39 -13.68 -8.77
C THR A 25 -7.46 -14.43 -7.43
N SER A 26 -6.98 -15.68 -7.42
CA SER A 26 -6.97 -16.47 -6.19
C SER A 26 -5.95 -15.91 -5.19
N LEU A 27 -6.21 -16.11 -3.92
CA LEU A 27 -5.26 -15.67 -2.89
C LEU A 27 -3.92 -16.42 -2.98
N ARG A 28 -3.92 -17.66 -3.49
CA ARG A 28 -2.66 -18.37 -3.75
C ARG A 28 -1.82 -17.66 -4.80
N ASP A 29 -2.46 -17.18 -5.86
CA ASP A 29 -1.76 -16.44 -6.90
C ASP A 29 -1.30 -15.07 -6.41
N VAL A 30 -2.07 -14.43 -5.54
CA VAL A 30 -1.63 -13.20 -4.87
C VAL A 30 -0.36 -13.47 -4.04
N ALA A 31 -0.35 -14.58 -3.28
CA ALA A 31 0.83 -14.97 -2.49
C ALA A 31 2.03 -15.22 -3.39
N ARG A 32 1.85 -15.85 -4.55
CA ARG A 32 2.92 -16.06 -5.53
C ARG A 32 3.47 -14.74 -6.06
N LEU A 33 2.60 -13.77 -6.35
CA LEU A 33 3.02 -12.44 -6.75
C LEU A 33 3.88 -11.78 -5.67
N MET A 34 3.44 -11.85 -4.43
CA MET A 34 4.17 -11.25 -3.31
C MET A 34 5.56 -11.87 -3.16
N THR A 35 5.64 -13.19 -3.19
CA THR A 35 6.92 -13.88 -2.99
C THR A 35 7.86 -13.74 -4.17
N THR A 36 7.32 -13.76 -5.39
CA THR A 36 8.12 -13.60 -6.60
C THR A 36 8.70 -12.18 -6.71
N ARG A 37 7.93 -11.20 -6.28
CA ARG A 37 8.34 -9.79 -6.39
C ARG A 37 8.95 -9.24 -5.10
N GLY A 38 8.92 -9.99 -4.01
CA GLY A 38 9.45 -9.53 -2.72
C GLY A 38 8.67 -8.35 -2.15
N ILE A 39 7.35 -8.35 -2.31
CA ILE A 39 6.48 -7.28 -1.87
C ILE A 39 5.46 -7.79 -0.86
N HIS A 40 4.87 -6.88 -0.09
CA HIS A 40 3.94 -7.20 1.00
C HIS A 40 2.50 -6.77 0.71
N ALA A 41 2.25 -6.17 -0.43
CA ALA A 41 0.92 -5.68 -0.80
C ALA A 41 0.74 -5.72 -2.31
N VAL A 42 -0.47 -6.07 -2.75
CA VAL A 42 -0.84 -6.15 -4.16
C VAL A 42 -2.11 -5.35 -4.36
N TYR A 43 -2.12 -4.48 -5.34
CA TYR A 43 -3.33 -3.74 -5.71
C TYR A 43 -4.33 -4.64 -6.41
N VAL A 44 -5.60 -4.39 -6.16
CA VAL A 44 -6.68 -5.07 -6.86
C VAL A 44 -7.42 -4.03 -7.68
N PHE A 45 -7.43 -4.18 -9.00
CA PHE A 45 -8.18 -3.31 -9.90
C PHE A 45 -9.44 -4.03 -10.37
N GLY A 46 -10.53 -3.29 -10.40
CA GLY A 46 -11.79 -3.80 -10.95
C GLY A 46 -11.72 -3.96 -12.48
N ASP A 47 -12.77 -4.56 -13.04
CA ASP A 47 -12.83 -4.77 -14.46
C ASP A 47 -12.99 -3.44 -15.21
N VAL A 48 -12.39 -3.37 -16.40
CA VAL A 48 -12.56 -2.24 -17.29
C VAL A 48 -13.88 -2.44 -18.00
N LEU A 49 -14.85 -1.59 -17.69
CA LEU A 49 -16.15 -1.64 -18.32
C LEU A 49 -16.19 -0.85 -19.65
N ASP A 50 -15.28 0.10 -19.80
CA ASP A 50 -15.16 0.92 -20.99
C ASP A 50 -13.66 1.00 -21.33
N GLU A 51 -13.29 0.73 -22.58
CA GLU A 51 -11.90 0.74 -23.02
C GLU A 51 -11.24 2.12 -22.88
N ASP A 52 -12.03 3.18 -22.84
CA ASP A 52 -11.52 4.54 -22.72
C ASP A 52 -11.30 4.97 -21.28
N GLU A 53 -11.71 4.17 -20.30
CA GLU A 53 -11.54 4.47 -18.90
C GLU A 53 -10.48 3.58 -18.24
N PRO A 54 -9.66 4.12 -17.33
CA PRO A 54 -8.72 3.28 -16.61
C PRO A 54 -9.47 2.33 -15.68
N PRO A 55 -8.90 1.18 -15.34
CA PRO A 55 -9.50 0.25 -14.39
C PRO A 55 -9.73 0.95 -13.05
N ALA A 56 -10.89 0.70 -12.45
CA ALA A 56 -11.19 1.24 -11.12
C ALA A 56 -10.32 0.55 -10.08
N LEU A 57 -9.71 1.33 -9.21
CA LEU A 57 -8.96 0.80 -8.07
C LEU A 57 -9.96 0.22 -7.08
N TRP A 58 -9.87 -1.08 -6.83
CA TRP A 58 -10.76 -1.79 -5.94
C TRP A 58 -10.27 -1.79 -4.50
N GLY A 59 -9.00 -2.12 -4.29
CA GLY A 59 -8.44 -2.18 -2.96
C GLY A 59 -7.01 -2.69 -2.94
N LEU A 60 -6.57 -3.11 -1.78
CA LEU A 60 -5.23 -3.58 -1.54
C LEU A 60 -5.30 -4.87 -0.70
N VAL A 61 -4.57 -5.90 -1.10
CA VAL A 61 -4.40 -7.12 -0.32
C VAL A 61 -2.98 -7.13 0.23
N THR A 62 -2.86 -7.32 1.53
CA THR A 62 -1.56 -7.37 2.20
C THR A 62 -1.24 -8.78 2.64
N ASP A 63 0.01 -9.03 3.02
CA ASP A 63 0.43 -10.31 3.57
C ASP A 63 -0.35 -10.67 4.83
N LEU A 64 -0.69 -9.69 5.67
CA LEU A 64 -1.52 -9.93 6.84
C LEU A 64 -2.91 -10.42 6.46
N ASP A 65 -3.47 -9.91 5.37
CA ASP A 65 -4.78 -10.36 4.87
C ASP A 65 -4.74 -11.82 4.46
N LEU A 66 -3.63 -12.28 3.86
CA LEU A 66 -3.44 -13.68 3.51
C LEU A 66 -3.40 -14.56 4.76
N VAL A 67 -2.70 -14.11 5.79
CA VAL A 67 -2.61 -14.83 7.06
C VAL A 67 -3.98 -14.93 7.71
N ALA A 68 -4.73 -13.83 7.72
CA ALA A 68 -6.07 -13.80 8.30
C ALA A 68 -7.04 -14.71 7.54
N ALA A 69 -6.86 -14.89 6.24
CA ALA A 69 -7.69 -15.72 5.40
C ALA A 69 -7.26 -17.20 5.38
N TRP A 70 -6.22 -17.58 6.12
CA TRP A 70 -5.62 -18.91 6.06
C TRP A 70 -6.62 -20.07 6.12
N PRO A 71 -7.61 -20.08 7.03
CA PRO A 71 -8.54 -21.21 7.11
C PRO A 71 -9.43 -21.37 5.88
N VAL A 72 -9.63 -20.32 5.10
CA VAL A 72 -10.52 -20.31 3.94
C VAL A 72 -9.81 -19.84 2.68
N LEU A 73 -8.49 -20.02 2.63
CA LEU A 73 -7.66 -19.46 1.58
C LEU A 73 -8.13 -19.82 0.17
N ASP A 74 -8.52 -21.07 -0.05
CA ASP A 74 -8.93 -21.53 -1.36
C ASP A 74 -10.37 -21.14 -1.71
N GLU A 75 -11.12 -20.59 -0.75
CA GLU A 75 -12.48 -20.15 -0.96
C GLU A 75 -12.58 -18.63 -1.17
N ARG A 76 -11.47 -17.92 -1.11
CA ARG A 76 -11.44 -16.47 -1.19
C ARG A 76 -10.67 -16.00 -2.40
N SER A 77 -11.10 -14.85 -2.94
CA SER A 77 -10.41 -14.18 -4.04
C SER A 77 -9.84 -12.85 -3.56
N ALA A 78 -9.01 -12.25 -4.39
CA ALA A 78 -8.42 -10.94 -4.11
C ALA A 78 -9.50 -9.88 -3.85
N GLY A 79 -10.53 -9.82 -4.70
CA GLY A 79 -11.61 -8.85 -4.53
C GLY A 79 -12.43 -9.05 -3.28
N GLY A 80 -12.61 -10.30 -2.85
CA GLY A 80 -13.35 -10.60 -1.63
C GLY A 80 -12.55 -10.38 -0.35
N THR A 81 -11.23 -10.17 -0.47
CA THR A 81 -10.34 -10.01 0.67
C THR A 81 -9.77 -8.60 0.77
N ALA A 82 -9.68 -7.90 -0.36
CA ALA A 82 -9.10 -6.55 -0.39
C ALA A 82 -9.82 -5.61 0.57
N VAL A 83 -9.01 -4.79 1.25
CA VAL A 83 -9.55 -3.81 2.18
C VAL A 83 -10.20 -2.66 1.40
N THR A 84 -11.45 -2.38 1.72
CA THR A 84 -12.21 -1.26 1.16
C THR A 84 -13.02 -0.59 2.27
N PRO A 85 -13.11 0.74 2.30
CA PRO A 85 -12.46 1.68 1.41
C PRO A 85 -10.95 1.68 1.58
N LEU A 86 -10.24 1.91 0.49
CA LEU A 86 -8.79 1.94 0.50
C LEU A 86 -8.30 3.26 1.12
N VAL A 87 -7.37 3.18 2.04
CA VAL A 87 -6.76 4.38 2.62
C VAL A 87 -5.63 4.84 1.70
N MET A 88 -5.74 6.06 1.22
CA MET A 88 -4.81 6.60 0.22
C MET A 88 -4.15 7.88 0.73
N VAL A 89 -2.95 8.13 0.24
CA VAL A 89 -2.23 9.37 0.52
C VAL A 89 -1.54 9.85 -0.77
N PRO A 90 -1.63 11.13 -1.11
CA PRO A 90 -0.89 11.65 -2.26
C PRO A 90 0.62 11.59 -2.03
N SER A 91 1.37 11.35 -3.09
CA SER A 91 2.83 11.17 -3.01
C SER A 91 3.58 12.41 -2.56
N ASN A 92 3.00 13.57 -2.72
CA ASN A 92 3.63 14.85 -2.34
C ASN A 92 3.31 15.28 -0.90
N GLU A 93 2.54 14.49 -0.16
CA GLU A 93 2.27 14.80 1.24
C GLU A 93 3.50 14.57 2.11
N PRO A 94 3.65 15.31 3.21
CA PRO A 94 4.71 15.03 4.19
C PRO A 94 4.50 13.66 4.82
N LEU A 95 5.60 12.99 5.14
CA LEU A 95 5.54 11.66 5.73
C LEU A 95 4.80 11.65 7.07
N GLY A 96 4.88 12.74 7.83
CA GLY A 96 4.13 12.87 9.09
C GLY A 96 2.62 12.76 8.92
N ARG A 97 2.10 13.26 7.78
CA ARG A 97 0.68 13.13 7.47
C ARG A 97 0.31 11.67 7.23
N ALA A 98 1.15 10.95 6.50
CA ALA A 98 0.94 9.53 6.25
C ALA A 98 1.00 8.72 7.56
N ALA A 99 1.95 9.02 8.41
CA ALA A 99 2.05 8.37 9.72
C ALA A 99 0.78 8.58 10.55
N GLN A 100 0.24 9.80 10.53
CA GLN A 100 -1.01 10.12 11.21
C GLN A 100 -2.18 9.30 10.65
N LEU A 101 -2.28 9.21 9.32
CA LEU A 101 -3.33 8.42 8.65
C LEU A 101 -3.25 6.93 9.03
N MET A 102 -2.05 6.38 9.09
CA MET A 102 -1.85 4.98 9.49
C MET A 102 -2.30 4.76 10.94
N ALA A 103 -1.92 5.65 11.83
CA ALA A 103 -2.29 5.55 13.25
C ALA A 103 -3.80 5.68 13.45
N GLU A 104 -4.43 6.63 12.78
CA GLU A 104 -5.87 6.83 12.89
C GLU A 104 -6.67 5.71 12.26
N SER A 105 -6.19 5.14 11.16
CA SER A 105 -6.89 4.10 10.43
C SER A 105 -6.57 2.69 10.90
N GLY A 106 -5.54 2.55 11.73
CA GLY A 106 -5.09 1.23 12.19
C GLY A 106 -4.56 0.36 11.06
N THR A 107 -3.96 0.96 10.02
CA THR A 107 -3.44 0.21 8.89
C THR A 107 -1.92 0.33 8.80
N ALA A 108 -1.27 -0.74 8.35
CA ALA A 108 0.18 -0.79 8.18
C ALA A 108 0.62 -0.44 6.76
N HIS A 109 -0.32 -0.23 5.85
CA HIS A 109 -0.04 0.08 4.45
C HIS A 109 -0.99 1.14 3.95
N LEU A 110 -0.48 2.09 3.18
CA LEU A 110 -1.28 3.09 2.47
C LEU A 110 -1.03 2.97 0.98
N ALA A 111 -2.08 3.14 0.21
CA ALA A 111 -1.94 3.31 -1.23
C ALA A 111 -1.43 4.73 -1.48
N VAL A 112 -0.39 4.86 -2.27
CA VAL A 112 0.16 6.18 -2.62
C VAL A 112 -0.29 6.55 -4.02
N THR A 113 -0.85 7.73 -4.16
CA THR A 113 -1.40 8.19 -5.43
C THR A 113 -0.66 9.39 -5.97
N ASP A 114 -0.74 9.56 -7.28
CA ASP A 114 -0.24 10.76 -7.94
C ASP A 114 -1.20 11.91 -7.60
N PRO A 115 -0.69 13.06 -7.13
CA PRO A 115 -1.57 14.16 -6.71
C PRO A 115 -2.34 14.80 -7.86
N LEU A 116 -1.92 14.62 -9.10
CA LEU A 116 -2.59 15.21 -10.26
C LEU A 116 -3.62 14.26 -10.88
N THR A 117 -3.30 12.98 -10.96
CA THR A 117 -4.15 12.01 -11.65
C THR A 117 -4.97 11.13 -10.70
N GLY A 118 -4.54 11.00 -9.45
CA GLY A 118 -5.16 10.08 -8.50
C GLY A 118 -4.79 8.62 -8.73
N SER A 119 -3.94 8.33 -9.71
CA SER A 119 -3.53 6.97 -10.01
C SER A 119 -2.53 6.46 -8.99
N PRO A 120 -2.55 5.17 -8.65
CA PRO A 120 -1.59 4.61 -7.72
C PRO A 120 -0.18 4.66 -8.30
N VAL A 121 0.79 5.06 -7.49
CA VAL A 121 2.21 5.15 -7.88
C VAL A 121 3.12 4.35 -6.96
N GLY A 122 2.60 3.80 -5.88
CA GLY A 122 3.39 3.00 -4.96
C GLY A 122 2.60 2.61 -3.73
N VAL A 123 3.29 2.04 -2.75
CA VAL A 123 2.73 1.66 -1.46
C VAL A 123 3.66 2.16 -0.37
N LEU A 124 3.09 2.72 0.68
CA LEU A 124 3.85 3.14 1.86
C LEU A 124 3.49 2.21 3.01
N SER A 125 4.50 1.60 3.62
CA SER A 125 4.32 0.73 4.76
C SER A 125 4.89 1.35 6.04
N THR A 126 4.50 0.79 7.17
CA THR A 126 5.10 1.17 8.46
C THR A 126 6.61 0.93 8.46
N LEU A 127 7.07 -0.11 7.76
CA LEU A 127 8.51 -0.37 7.65
C LEU A 127 9.23 0.73 6.87
N ASP A 128 8.61 1.28 5.84
CA ASP A 128 9.18 2.40 5.08
C ASP A 128 9.38 3.62 5.98
N ILE A 129 8.42 3.90 6.85
CA ILE A 129 8.54 4.99 7.83
C ILE A 129 9.63 4.68 8.83
N ALA A 130 9.69 3.43 9.31
CA ALA A 130 10.74 3.02 10.23
C ALA A 130 12.14 3.19 9.64
N ARG A 131 12.30 2.92 8.34
CA ARG A 131 13.58 3.14 7.65
C ARG A 131 13.97 4.62 7.65
N VAL A 132 13.03 5.51 7.39
CA VAL A 132 13.29 6.96 7.42
C VAL A 132 13.67 7.39 8.82
N ILE A 133 13.00 6.89 9.83
CA ILE A 133 13.34 7.16 11.24
C ILE A 133 14.76 6.68 11.55
N ALA A 134 15.08 5.46 11.12
CA ALA A 134 16.40 4.87 11.38
C ALA A 134 17.53 5.61 10.67
N ASP A 135 17.25 6.10 9.46
CA ASP A 135 18.25 6.79 8.65
C ASP A 135 18.36 8.28 8.99
N GLY A 136 17.47 8.79 9.77
CA GLY A 136 17.49 10.21 10.16
C GLY A 136 18.64 10.51 11.10
N SER A 137 19.59 11.27 10.63
CA SER A 137 20.76 11.59 11.44
C SER A 137 20.44 12.33 12.71
N ASP A 138 19.31 12.98 12.77
CA ASP A 138 18.94 13.78 13.93
C ASP A 138 18.23 12.96 14.99
N LEU A 139 18.03 11.69 14.70
CA LEU A 139 17.39 10.84 15.65
C LEU A 139 18.37 10.20 16.58
N ASP A 140 19.58 10.48 16.37
CA ASP A 140 20.50 9.98 17.28
C ASP A 140 20.41 10.89 18.43
N VAL A 141 19.53 10.87 19.05
CA VAL A 141 19.41 11.59 20.12
C VAL A 141 20.25 11.25 21.12
N ALA A 142 21.17 11.54 21.04
CA ALA A 142 22.07 11.17 22.04
C ALA A 142 21.52 11.12 23.40
#